data_4c18e5a23b99d81fa00ee21ab1a97528
#
_entry.id   4c18e5a23b99d81fa00ee21ab1a97528
#
_cell.length_a   1.000
_cell.length_b   1.000
_cell.length_c   1.000
_cell.angle_alpha   90.00
_cell.angle_beta   90.00
_cell.angle_gamma   90.00
#
_symmetry.space_group_name_H-M   'P 1'
#
loop_
_entity.id
_entity.type
_entity.pdbx_description
1 polymer ?
#
loop_
_entity_poly.entity_id
_entity_poly.type
_entity_poly.pdbx_seq_one_letter_code
_entity_poly.pdbx_strand_id
1 'polypeptide(L)'
;SIDFDDLERKAADPEVKFMLLCNPHNPAGRVWSKQELCQIGEICIRNGVTVIADEIHCELVFPENVYTPFASLSEKFQKYSVTCVSPGKAFNIAGLQIANIVCADEYMRHKIDKAININEVCDVNPFGVIATIAAYNEGEERLAQFVSLSV
;
A
#
# COMPACT_ATOMS: atom_id res chain seq x y z
N SER A 1 -1.23 -18.18 -7.32
CA SER A 1 0.19 -17.74 -7.32
C SER A 1 0.40 -16.72 -8.42
N ILE A 2 1.38 -15.84 -8.24
CA ILE A 2 1.82 -14.92 -9.29
C ILE A 2 2.62 -15.71 -10.35
N ASP A 3 2.47 -15.32 -11.61
CA ASP A 3 3.31 -15.79 -12.71
C ASP A 3 4.50 -14.82 -12.84
N PHE A 4 5.65 -15.22 -12.31
CA PHE A 4 6.86 -14.39 -12.31
C PHE A 4 7.49 -14.27 -13.70
N ASP A 5 7.32 -15.25 -14.58
CA ASP A 5 7.83 -15.17 -15.95
C ASP A 5 7.02 -14.15 -16.77
N ASP A 6 5.71 -14.14 -16.57
CA ASP A 6 4.84 -13.13 -17.17
C ASP A 6 5.12 -11.72 -16.61
N LEU A 7 5.36 -11.61 -15.30
CA LEU A 7 5.76 -10.35 -14.68
C LEU A 7 7.07 -9.83 -15.25
N GLU A 8 8.10 -10.68 -15.37
CA GLU A 8 9.39 -10.32 -15.96
C GLU A 8 9.23 -9.82 -17.39
N ARG A 9 8.49 -10.58 -18.20
CA ARG A 9 8.23 -10.24 -19.60
C ARG A 9 7.52 -8.90 -19.75
N LYS A 10 6.51 -8.61 -18.89
CA LYS A 10 5.77 -7.35 -18.91
C LYS A 10 6.61 -6.18 -18.37
N ALA A 11 7.36 -6.40 -17.31
CA ALA A 11 8.21 -5.36 -16.73
C ALA A 11 9.35 -4.95 -17.67
N ALA A 12 9.81 -5.85 -18.55
CA ALA A 12 10.84 -5.56 -19.55
C ALA A 12 10.35 -4.66 -20.70
N ASP A 13 9.05 -4.44 -20.85
CA ASP A 13 8.52 -3.49 -21.82
C ASP A 13 8.87 -2.06 -21.42
N PRO A 14 9.58 -1.30 -22.26
CA PRO A 14 10.01 0.07 -21.95
C PRO A 14 8.85 1.06 -21.71
N GLU A 15 7.64 0.73 -22.14
CA GLU A 15 6.45 1.55 -21.86
C GLU A 15 5.88 1.33 -20.47
N VAL A 16 6.21 0.22 -19.80
CA VAL A 16 5.76 -0.08 -18.43
C VAL A 16 6.63 0.69 -17.43
N LYS A 17 6.00 1.59 -16.67
CA LYS A 17 6.66 2.45 -15.67
C LYS A 17 6.24 2.14 -14.25
N PHE A 18 5.06 1.54 -14.08
CA PHE A 18 4.48 1.29 -12.76
C PHE A 18 3.89 -0.11 -12.68
N MET A 19 4.00 -0.70 -11.51
CA MET A 19 3.26 -1.89 -11.11
C MET A 19 2.37 -1.54 -9.93
N LEU A 20 1.06 -1.77 -10.02
CA LEU A 20 0.14 -1.67 -8.89
C LEU A 20 0.10 -3.02 -8.16
N LEU A 21 0.52 -3.02 -6.91
CA LEU A 21 0.58 -4.20 -6.04
C LEU A 21 -0.36 -4.03 -4.86
N CYS A 22 -1.47 -4.77 -4.82
CA CYS A 22 -2.31 -4.85 -3.63
C CYS A 22 -1.68 -5.81 -2.60
N ASN A 23 -1.40 -5.34 -1.41
CA ASN A 23 -0.77 -6.11 -0.33
C ASN A 23 -1.31 -5.70 1.05
N PRO A 24 -2.22 -6.45 1.68
CA PRO A 24 -2.89 -7.70 1.24
C PRO A 24 -3.73 -7.55 -0.03
N HIS A 25 -3.93 -8.66 -0.74
CA HIS A 25 -4.57 -8.63 -2.05
C HIS A 25 -6.08 -8.82 -1.98
N ASN A 26 -6.82 -7.78 -2.29
CA ASN A 26 -8.25 -7.80 -2.53
C ASN A 26 -8.50 -7.78 -4.06
N PRO A 27 -9.35 -8.65 -4.64
CA PRO A 27 -10.31 -9.55 -3.97
C PRO A 27 -9.80 -10.99 -3.72
N ALA A 28 -8.54 -11.30 -4.00
CA ALA A 28 -8.03 -12.67 -3.90
C ALA A 28 -7.92 -13.19 -2.44
N GLY A 29 -8.04 -12.30 -1.45
CA GLY A 29 -8.04 -12.67 -0.04
C GLY A 29 -6.73 -13.32 0.41
N ARG A 30 -5.59 -12.76 0.01
CA ARG A 30 -4.27 -13.32 0.37
C ARG A 30 -3.29 -12.25 0.85
N VAL A 31 -2.41 -12.67 1.73
CA VAL A 31 -1.22 -11.93 2.11
C VAL A 31 -0.02 -12.50 1.32
N TRP A 32 0.79 -11.62 0.74
CA TRP A 32 2.00 -12.02 0.03
C TRP A 32 3.10 -12.40 1.02
N SER A 33 3.80 -13.48 0.74
CA SER A 33 4.99 -13.84 1.52
C SER A 33 6.12 -12.83 1.26
N LYS A 34 7.01 -12.67 2.25
CA LYS A 34 8.21 -11.85 2.10
C LYS A 34 9.05 -12.25 0.88
N GLN A 35 9.11 -13.56 0.58
CA GLN A 35 9.85 -14.07 -0.57
C GLN A 35 9.22 -13.61 -1.90
N GLU A 36 7.89 -13.70 -2.03
CA GLU A 36 7.18 -13.22 -3.22
C GLU A 36 7.34 -11.71 -3.41
N LEU A 37 7.21 -10.94 -2.32
CA LEU A 37 7.41 -9.49 -2.36
C LEU A 37 8.84 -9.11 -2.78
N CYS A 38 9.84 -9.83 -2.29
CA CYS A 38 11.23 -9.64 -2.70
C CYS A 38 11.41 -9.91 -4.19
N GLN A 39 10.86 -11.01 -4.70
CA GLN A 39 10.97 -11.38 -6.11
C GLN A 39 10.26 -10.36 -7.02
N ILE A 40 9.05 -9.91 -6.63
CA ILE A 40 8.35 -8.82 -7.32
C ILE A 40 9.22 -7.57 -7.38
N GLY A 41 9.75 -7.15 -6.24
CA GLY A 41 10.56 -5.93 -6.13
C GLY A 41 11.83 -5.99 -6.96
N GLU A 42 12.55 -7.11 -6.94
CA GLU A 42 13.77 -7.28 -7.75
C GLU A 42 13.48 -7.23 -9.25
N ILE A 43 12.39 -7.86 -9.70
CA ILE A 43 11.95 -7.78 -11.10
C ILE A 43 11.64 -6.34 -11.49
N CYS A 44 10.81 -5.65 -10.72
CA CYS A 44 10.40 -4.28 -11.01
C CYS A 44 11.60 -3.33 -11.05
N ILE A 45 12.45 -3.36 -10.02
CA ILE A 45 13.59 -2.45 -9.91
C ILE A 45 14.62 -2.68 -11.03
N ARG A 46 14.90 -3.94 -11.38
CA ARG A 46 15.83 -4.29 -12.47
C ARG A 46 15.39 -3.70 -13.81
N ASN A 47 14.06 -3.64 -14.03
CA ASN A 47 13.45 -3.12 -15.24
C ASN A 47 13.05 -1.63 -15.15
N GLY A 48 13.40 -0.93 -14.05
CA GLY A 48 13.08 0.50 -13.87
C GLY A 48 11.60 0.79 -13.62
N VAL A 49 10.85 -0.22 -13.16
CA VAL A 49 9.42 -0.13 -12.83
C VAL A 49 9.26 0.24 -11.36
N THR A 50 8.50 1.30 -11.09
CA THR A 50 8.17 1.72 -9.71
C THR A 50 6.97 0.92 -9.21
N VAL A 51 7.05 0.41 -7.97
CA VAL A 51 5.93 -0.30 -7.35
C VAL A 51 5.04 0.69 -6.59
N ILE A 52 3.76 0.72 -6.93
CA ILE A 52 2.72 1.39 -6.14
C ILE A 52 2.06 0.30 -5.29
N ALA A 53 2.45 0.28 -4.01
CA ALA A 53 1.93 -0.69 -3.04
C ALA A 53 0.63 -0.16 -2.43
N ASP A 54 -0.49 -0.73 -2.83
CA ASP A 54 -1.79 -0.48 -2.21
C ASP A 54 -1.93 -1.39 -0.99
N GLU A 55 -1.69 -0.80 0.18
CA GLU A 55 -1.66 -1.48 1.47
C GLU A 55 -2.85 -1.09 2.37
N ILE A 56 -3.97 -0.63 1.78
CA ILE A 56 -5.15 -0.18 2.52
C ILE A 56 -5.83 -1.26 3.37
N HIS A 57 -5.48 -2.52 3.18
CA HIS A 57 -5.96 -3.66 3.96
C HIS A 57 -4.94 -4.19 4.97
N CYS A 58 -3.84 -3.48 5.22
CA CYS A 58 -2.72 -3.97 6.03
C CYS A 58 -3.09 -4.32 7.48
N GLU A 59 -4.09 -3.65 8.05
CA GLU A 59 -4.59 -3.94 9.39
C GLU A 59 -5.60 -5.11 9.44
N LEU A 60 -6.12 -5.56 8.27
CA LEU A 60 -7.15 -6.61 8.16
C LEU A 60 -6.53 -7.97 7.84
N VAL A 61 -5.52 -8.37 8.61
CA VAL A 61 -4.80 -9.64 8.44
C VAL A 61 -5.14 -10.57 9.59
N PHE A 62 -5.56 -11.80 9.27
CA PHE A 62 -5.84 -12.81 10.26
C PHE A 62 -4.57 -13.22 11.02
N PRO A 63 -4.70 -13.59 12.32
CA PRO A 63 -3.55 -13.83 13.20
C PRO A 63 -2.53 -14.88 12.73
N GLU A 64 -2.96 -15.85 11.90
CA GLU A 64 -2.10 -16.88 11.33
C GLU A 64 -1.24 -16.39 10.16
N ASN A 65 -1.50 -15.17 9.66
CA ASN A 65 -0.77 -14.59 8.54
C ASN A 65 0.12 -13.43 9.01
N VAL A 66 1.23 -13.23 8.32
CA VAL A 66 2.17 -12.14 8.60
C VAL A 66 2.17 -11.17 7.43
N TYR A 67 1.61 -9.99 7.65
CA TYR A 67 1.75 -8.88 6.73
C TYR A 67 3.16 -8.29 6.79
N THR A 68 3.73 -8.03 5.62
CA THR A 68 5.02 -7.36 5.49
C THR A 68 4.85 -6.15 4.59
N PRO A 69 5.08 -4.92 5.08
CA PRO A 69 5.06 -3.72 4.23
C PRO A 69 6.10 -3.83 3.12
N PHE A 70 5.74 -3.55 1.87
CA PHE A 70 6.66 -3.68 0.75
C PHE A 70 7.91 -2.79 0.93
N ALA A 71 7.73 -1.56 1.36
CA ALA A 71 8.81 -0.60 1.57
C ALA A 71 9.76 -1.00 2.72
N SER A 72 9.36 -1.90 3.64
CA SER A 72 10.18 -2.34 4.76
C SER A 72 11.21 -3.41 4.41
N LEU A 73 11.12 -3.98 3.22
CA LEU A 73 11.99 -5.10 2.80
C LEU A 73 13.46 -4.69 2.63
N SER A 74 13.72 -3.49 2.14
CA SER A 74 15.07 -2.89 2.08
C SER A 74 15.00 -1.40 1.73
N GLU A 75 16.09 -0.66 1.96
CA GLU A 75 16.22 0.74 1.53
C GLU A 75 16.03 0.89 0.01
N LYS A 76 16.48 -0.09 -0.77
CA LYS A 76 16.28 -0.12 -2.22
C LYS A 76 14.79 -0.17 -2.57
N PHE A 77 14.03 -1.05 -1.93
CA PHE A 77 12.59 -1.16 -2.17
C PHE A 77 11.83 0.07 -1.71
N GLN A 78 12.21 0.63 -0.56
CA GLN A 78 11.67 1.88 -0.06
C GLN A 78 11.84 3.03 -1.07
N LYS A 79 13.00 3.13 -1.70
CA LYS A 79 13.32 4.18 -2.67
C LYS A 79 12.56 4.03 -4.00
N TYR A 80 12.26 2.79 -4.40
CA TYR A 80 11.59 2.48 -5.68
C TYR A 80 10.10 2.14 -5.50
N SER A 81 9.49 2.59 -4.40
CA SER A 81 8.07 2.36 -4.17
C SER A 81 7.33 3.59 -3.66
N VAL A 82 6.03 3.55 -3.87
CA VAL A 82 5.05 4.45 -3.27
C VAL A 82 4.05 3.60 -2.52
N THR A 83 3.85 3.83 -1.22
CA THR A 83 2.90 3.09 -0.40
C THR A 83 1.65 3.92 -0.17
N CYS A 84 0.49 3.32 -0.41
CA CYS A 84 -0.82 3.92 -0.15
C CYS A 84 -1.50 3.19 1.00
N VAL A 85 -1.87 3.92 2.06
CA VAL A 85 -2.55 3.39 3.24
C VAL A 85 -3.72 4.28 3.63
N SER A 86 -4.74 3.69 4.28
CA SER A 86 -5.89 4.44 4.77
C SER A 86 -6.56 3.70 5.93
N PRO A 87 -7.00 4.39 6.98
CA PRO A 87 -7.79 3.80 8.05
C PRO A 87 -9.22 3.44 7.61
N GLY A 88 -9.62 3.83 6.40
CA GLY A 88 -10.98 3.73 5.90
C GLY A 88 -11.56 2.33 5.94
N LYS A 89 -10.77 1.31 5.64
CA LYS A 89 -11.20 -0.10 5.61
C LYS A 89 -11.19 -0.73 6.99
N ALA A 90 -10.09 -0.63 7.71
CA ALA A 90 -9.94 -1.23 9.02
C ALA A 90 -10.90 -0.65 10.08
N PHE A 91 -11.17 0.63 10.02
CA PHE A 91 -12.00 1.33 11.01
C PHE A 91 -13.37 1.78 10.50
N ASN A 92 -13.76 1.35 9.29
CA ASN A 92 -15.06 1.66 8.68
C ASN A 92 -15.35 3.18 8.57
N ILE A 93 -14.33 3.94 8.21
CA ILE A 93 -14.41 5.40 8.04
C ILE A 93 -14.14 5.85 6.59
N ALA A 94 -14.37 4.97 5.62
CA ALA A 94 -14.12 5.26 4.20
C ALA A 94 -14.90 6.48 3.68
N GLY A 95 -16.08 6.76 4.25
CA GLY A 95 -16.88 7.95 3.90
C GLY A 95 -16.19 9.28 4.21
N LEU A 96 -15.16 9.30 5.04
CA LEU A 96 -14.37 10.49 5.35
C LEU A 96 -13.27 10.78 4.31
N GLN A 97 -13.06 9.87 3.35
CA GLN A 97 -12.20 10.05 2.17
C GLN A 97 -10.78 10.54 2.53
N ILE A 98 -10.12 9.86 3.45
CA ILE A 98 -8.77 10.16 3.86
C ILE A 98 -7.82 8.99 3.58
N ALA A 99 -6.66 9.29 3.02
CA ALA A 99 -5.59 8.32 2.77
C ALA A 99 -4.23 9.00 2.94
N ASN A 100 -3.19 8.17 3.09
CA ASN A 100 -1.82 8.63 3.17
C ASN A 100 -1.01 8.00 2.03
N ILE A 101 -0.17 8.82 1.40
CA ILE A 101 0.79 8.38 0.39
C ILE A 101 2.18 8.55 1.00
N VAL A 102 2.89 7.45 1.14
CA VAL A 102 4.25 7.41 1.70
C VAL A 102 5.24 7.15 0.58
N CYS A 103 6.19 8.05 0.40
CA CYS A 103 7.23 7.96 -0.62
C CYS A 103 8.56 8.46 -0.06
N ALA A 104 9.57 7.61 -0.03
CA ALA A 104 10.89 7.96 0.49
C ALA A 104 11.73 8.76 -0.52
N ASP A 105 11.56 8.49 -1.82
CA ASP A 105 12.23 9.25 -2.87
C ASP A 105 11.69 10.69 -2.94
N GLU A 106 12.56 11.66 -2.71
CA GLU A 106 12.17 13.07 -2.63
C GLU A 106 11.65 13.61 -3.96
N TYR A 107 12.28 13.24 -5.06
CA TYR A 107 11.88 13.71 -6.38
C TYR A 107 10.49 13.18 -6.76
N MET A 108 10.24 11.90 -6.52
CA MET A 108 8.94 11.28 -6.76
C MET A 108 7.87 11.87 -5.84
N ARG A 109 8.17 12.03 -4.54
CA ARG A 109 7.27 12.64 -3.57
C ARG A 109 6.85 14.05 -4.00
N HIS A 110 7.80 14.87 -4.48
CA HIS A 110 7.49 16.21 -4.98
C HIS A 110 6.59 16.17 -6.23
N LYS A 111 6.78 15.20 -7.14
CA LYS A 111 5.90 15.03 -8.30
C LYS A 111 4.48 14.63 -7.89
N ILE A 112 4.35 13.71 -6.92
CA ILE A 112 3.05 13.29 -6.40
C ILE A 112 2.34 14.48 -5.75
N ASP A 113 3.03 15.19 -4.85
CA ASP A 113 2.50 16.38 -4.19
C ASP A 113 2.02 17.43 -5.20
N LYS A 114 2.83 17.72 -6.22
CA LYS A 114 2.45 18.64 -7.28
C LYS A 114 1.20 18.17 -8.04
N ALA A 115 1.11 16.87 -8.34
CA ALA A 115 -0.04 16.32 -9.06
C ALA A 115 -1.33 16.41 -8.23
N ILE A 116 -1.25 16.14 -6.92
CA ILE A 116 -2.36 16.25 -5.97
C ILE A 116 -2.84 17.71 -5.90
N ASN A 117 -1.92 18.66 -5.77
CA ASN A 117 -2.26 20.08 -5.66
C ASN A 117 -2.86 20.66 -6.96
N ILE A 118 -2.30 20.33 -8.13
CA ILE A 118 -2.83 20.79 -9.43
C ILE A 118 -4.25 20.26 -9.68
N ASN A 119 -4.55 19.06 -9.20
CA ASN A 119 -5.87 18.45 -9.37
C ASN A 119 -6.84 18.78 -8.22
N GLU A 120 -6.46 19.67 -7.31
CA GLU A 120 -7.29 20.15 -6.18
C GLU A 120 -7.84 19.00 -5.30
N VAL A 121 -7.03 17.94 -5.13
CA VAL A 121 -7.35 16.79 -4.27
C VAL A 121 -6.49 16.74 -3.00
N CYS A 122 -5.82 17.86 -2.69
CA CYS A 122 -4.95 18.00 -1.52
C CYS A 122 -5.72 18.32 -0.23
N ASP A 123 -6.92 18.89 -0.34
CA ASP A 123 -7.71 19.30 0.80
C ASP A 123 -8.43 18.11 1.43
N VAL A 124 -7.95 17.72 2.59
CA VAL A 124 -8.56 16.62 3.34
C VAL A 124 -9.70 17.14 4.23
N ASN A 125 -10.75 16.32 4.37
CA ASN A 125 -11.82 16.60 5.30
C ASN A 125 -11.27 16.69 6.75
N PRO A 126 -11.47 17.80 7.48
CA PRO A 126 -10.96 17.95 8.85
C PRO A 126 -11.47 16.88 9.81
N PHE A 127 -12.70 16.37 9.63
CA PHE A 127 -13.21 15.23 10.40
C PHE A 127 -12.44 13.94 10.08
N GLY A 128 -11.98 13.79 8.84
CA GLY A 128 -11.12 12.68 8.44
C GLY A 128 -9.79 12.66 9.19
N VAL A 129 -9.17 13.82 9.38
CA VAL A 129 -7.92 13.95 10.15
C VAL A 129 -8.12 13.51 11.60
N ILE A 130 -9.15 14.05 12.26
CA ILE A 130 -9.48 13.72 13.66
C ILE A 130 -9.80 12.23 13.80
N ALA A 131 -10.61 11.70 12.88
CA ALA A 131 -10.99 10.28 12.89
C ALA A 131 -9.78 9.35 12.65
N THR A 132 -8.84 9.74 11.80
CA THR A 132 -7.60 8.99 11.57
C THR A 132 -6.75 8.93 12.84
N ILE A 133 -6.58 10.07 13.52
CA ILE A 133 -5.83 10.15 14.77
C ILE A 133 -6.48 9.26 15.84
N ALA A 134 -7.80 9.33 16.01
CA ALA A 134 -8.54 8.50 16.96
C ALA A 134 -8.46 7.01 16.60
N ALA A 135 -8.61 6.66 15.31
CA ALA A 135 -8.56 5.30 14.83
C ALA A 135 -7.22 4.63 15.16
N TYR A 136 -6.11 5.28 14.88
CA TYR A 136 -4.78 4.72 15.12
C TYR A 136 -4.34 4.77 16.60
N ASN A 137 -4.81 5.75 17.38
CA ASN A 137 -4.43 5.84 18.79
C ASN A 137 -5.33 5.02 19.73
N GLU A 138 -6.60 4.81 19.37
CA GLU A 138 -7.62 4.26 20.29
C GLU A 138 -8.40 3.07 19.68
N GLY A 139 -8.17 2.72 18.40
CA GLY A 139 -8.98 1.74 17.69
C GLY A 139 -8.52 0.29 17.79
N GLU A 140 -7.42 -0.01 18.46
CA GLU A 140 -6.79 -1.34 18.48
C GLU A 140 -7.74 -2.46 18.97
N GLU A 141 -8.42 -2.22 20.10
CA GLU A 141 -9.34 -3.21 20.68
C GLU A 141 -10.49 -3.52 19.73
N ARG A 142 -11.09 -2.49 19.12
CA ARG A 142 -12.18 -2.66 18.16
C ARG A 142 -11.73 -3.43 16.92
N LEU A 143 -10.53 -3.13 16.42
CA LEU A 143 -9.96 -3.83 15.26
C LEU A 143 -9.75 -5.31 15.58
N ALA A 144 -9.18 -5.64 16.75
CA ALA A 144 -8.98 -7.00 17.20
C ALA A 144 -10.31 -7.78 17.31
N GLN A 145 -11.35 -7.16 17.88
CA GLN A 145 -12.70 -7.74 17.93
C GLN A 145 -13.27 -7.99 16.53
N PHE A 146 -13.14 -7.03 15.61
CA PHE A 146 -13.62 -7.18 14.24
C PHE A 146 -12.92 -8.34 13.51
N VAL A 147 -11.61 -8.44 13.59
CA VAL A 147 -10.84 -9.52 12.97
C VAL A 147 -11.22 -10.87 13.56
N SER A 148 -11.43 -10.96 14.89
CA SER A 148 -11.81 -12.21 15.57
C SER A 148 -13.21 -12.70 15.20
N LEU A 149 -14.14 -11.80 14.85
CA LEU A 149 -15.51 -12.16 14.41
C LEU A 149 -15.59 -12.59 12.95
N SER A 150 -14.52 -12.38 12.19
CA SER A 150 -14.46 -12.67 10.75
C SER A 150 -13.85 -14.04 10.43
N VAL A 151 -13.53 -14.82 11.47
CA VAL A 151 -12.96 -16.20 11.39
C VAL A 151 -14.05 -17.26 11.41
#